data_6734ad692656e77a10be3609db98ce8e
#
_entry.id   6734ad692656e77a10be3609db98ce8e
#
_cell.length_a   1.000
_cell.length_b   1.000
_cell.length_c   1.000
_cell.angle_alpha   90.00
_cell.angle_beta   90.00
_cell.angle_gamma   90.00
#
_symmetry.space_group_name_H-M   'P 1'
#
loop_
_entity.id
_entity.type
_entity.pdbx_description
1 polymer ?
#
loop_
_entity_poly.entity_id
_entity_poly.type
_entity_poly.pdbx_seq_one_letter_code
_entity_poly.pdbx_strand_id
1 'polypeptide(L)'
;SASAQRSFSYEAGYRGNVAFNGSFGVNKGLVNNSCGLTTSHGYSFGNGAYIGGGAGFSAMFLDGLAIPVFVDAKYNVLDWKVSPFVDFRMGLEAILSKHIEYSGMAFLASPGIGVDMGRFTVRAGYQCDAGKASVSFSDGFNGTEYGRMRFKFHAITVSFAVNF
;
A
#
# COMPACT_ATOMS: atom_id res chain seq x y z
N SER A 1 14.78 -38.18 11.63
CA SER A 1 14.01 -37.55 10.56
C SER A 1 13.70 -36.11 10.98
N ALA A 2 14.48 -35.17 10.45
CA ALA A 2 14.16 -33.76 10.59
C ALA A 2 12.89 -33.51 9.76
N SER A 3 11.75 -33.40 10.41
CA SER A 3 10.58 -32.81 9.76
C SER A 3 10.98 -31.38 9.38
N ALA A 4 11.16 -31.15 8.10
CA ALA A 4 11.38 -29.82 7.56
C ALA A 4 10.17 -28.99 8.01
N GLN A 5 10.40 -28.11 8.96
CA GLN A 5 9.39 -27.19 9.47
C GLN A 5 9.07 -26.24 8.32
N ARG A 6 7.93 -26.46 7.66
CA ARG A 6 7.45 -25.61 6.57
C ARG A 6 7.44 -24.17 7.03
N SER A 7 7.82 -23.27 6.15
CA SER A 7 7.74 -21.85 6.47
C SER A 7 6.28 -21.46 6.65
N PHE A 8 6.04 -20.49 7.48
CA PHE A 8 4.69 -19.95 7.72
C PHE A 8 3.97 -19.58 6.41
N SER A 9 4.71 -19.17 5.39
CA SER A 9 4.19 -18.79 4.07
C SER A 9 3.69 -19.98 3.22
N TYR A 10 4.06 -21.20 3.57
CA TYR A 10 3.67 -22.44 2.88
C TYR A 10 2.61 -23.25 3.64
N GLU A 11 2.00 -22.69 4.64
CA GLU A 11 0.83 -23.27 5.29
C GLU A 11 -0.44 -22.75 4.63
N ALA A 12 -1.37 -23.65 4.26
CA ALA A 12 -2.66 -23.28 3.71
C ALA A 12 -3.59 -22.77 4.81
N GLY A 13 -4.34 -21.73 4.53
CA GLY A 13 -5.35 -21.21 5.44
C GLY A 13 -5.44 -19.69 5.43
N TYR A 14 -6.29 -19.22 6.33
CA TYR A 14 -6.46 -17.78 6.57
C TYR A 14 -5.17 -17.16 7.09
N ARG A 15 -4.88 -15.97 6.58
CA ARG A 15 -3.76 -15.15 7.03
C ARG A 15 -4.16 -13.69 7.11
N GLY A 16 -3.74 -13.06 8.19
CA GLY A 16 -3.82 -11.63 8.35
C GLY A 16 -2.46 -11.02 8.66
N ASN A 17 -2.33 -9.75 8.39
CA ASN A 17 -1.17 -8.97 8.81
C ASN A 17 -1.56 -7.54 9.15
N VAL A 18 -0.74 -6.93 9.99
CA VAL A 18 -0.73 -5.49 10.24
C VAL A 18 0.64 -4.97 9.87
N ALA A 19 0.68 -4.00 8.99
CA ALA A 19 1.91 -3.42 8.47
C ALA A 19 2.04 -1.93 8.78
N PHE A 20 3.22 -1.54 9.23
CA PHE A 20 3.65 -0.15 9.23
C PHE A 20 4.34 0.15 7.90
N ASN A 21 3.90 1.20 7.22
CA ASN A 21 4.39 1.59 5.91
C ASN A 21 5.00 2.98 5.97
N GLY A 22 6.17 3.13 5.34
CA GLY A 22 6.77 4.41 5.03
C GLY A 22 6.85 4.58 3.52
N SER A 23 6.48 5.74 3.01
CA SER A 23 6.57 6.08 1.59
C SER A 23 7.43 7.31 1.39
N PHE A 24 8.31 7.24 0.41
CA PHE A 24 9.22 8.32 0.03
C PHE A 24 8.95 8.72 -1.41
N GLY A 25 8.44 9.93 -1.63
CA GLY A 25 8.16 10.46 -2.96
C GLY A 25 9.44 10.64 -3.79
N VAL A 26 9.39 10.22 -5.05
CA VAL A 26 10.53 10.27 -5.98
C VAL A 26 10.39 11.39 -7.01
N ASN A 27 9.26 12.06 -7.05
CA ASN A 27 9.02 13.16 -8.00
C ASN A 27 9.80 14.42 -7.62
N LYS A 28 10.53 14.97 -8.57
CA LYS A 28 11.22 16.26 -8.41
C LYS A 28 10.21 17.37 -8.12
N GLY A 29 10.28 17.96 -6.94
CA GLY A 29 9.52 19.15 -6.54
C GLY A 29 8.44 18.96 -5.49
N LEU A 30 7.98 17.74 -5.22
CA LEU A 30 7.05 17.42 -4.14
C LEU A 30 7.61 16.24 -3.35
N VAL A 31 8.27 16.53 -2.25
CA VAL A 31 8.68 15.51 -1.28
C VAL A 31 7.42 15.11 -0.50
N ASN A 32 6.68 14.18 -1.02
CA ASN A 32 5.49 13.65 -0.36
C ASN A 32 5.85 12.37 0.40
N ASN A 33 6.45 12.57 1.56
CA ASN A 33 6.72 11.48 2.48
C ASN A 33 5.46 11.21 3.29
N SER A 34 5.12 9.95 3.45
CA SER A 34 4.00 9.54 4.27
C SER A 34 4.35 8.33 5.13
N CYS A 35 3.66 8.20 6.24
CA CYS A 35 3.72 7.00 7.06
C CYS A 35 2.30 6.59 7.44
N GLY A 36 2.09 5.28 7.56
CA GLY A 36 0.77 4.77 7.84
C GLY A 36 0.75 3.34 8.33
N LEU A 37 -0.45 2.90 8.67
CA LEU A 37 -0.75 1.54 9.07
C LEU A 37 -1.75 0.94 8.10
N THR A 38 -1.49 -0.28 7.68
CA THR A 38 -2.42 -1.06 6.87
C THR A 38 -2.65 -2.43 7.50
N THR A 39 -3.82 -2.97 7.29
CA THR A 39 -4.11 -4.37 7.59
C THR A 39 -4.52 -5.07 6.31
N SER A 40 -4.13 -6.32 6.15
CA SER A 40 -4.51 -7.17 5.03
C SER A 40 -4.95 -8.53 5.55
N HIS A 41 -6.00 -9.05 4.96
CA HIS A 41 -6.62 -10.32 5.31
C HIS A 41 -6.87 -11.12 4.05
N GLY A 42 -6.52 -12.39 4.07
CA GLY A 42 -6.65 -13.24 2.88
C GLY A 42 -6.41 -14.72 3.16
N TYR A 43 -6.11 -15.42 2.09
CA TYR A 43 -5.93 -16.86 2.10
C TYR A 43 -4.62 -17.25 1.45
N SER A 44 -3.90 -18.13 2.12
CA SER A 44 -2.69 -18.79 1.62
C SER A 44 -3.05 -20.17 1.07
N PHE A 45 -2.61 -20.48 -0.14
CA PHE A 45 -2.91 -21.74 -0.81
C PHE A 45 -1.99 -22.89 -0.43
N GLY A 46 -0.98 -22.65 0.40
CA GLY A 46 -0.04 -23.67 0.86
C GLY A 46 1.09 -24.00 -0.14
N ASN A 47 1.12 -23.32 -1.27
CA ASN A 47 2.16 -23.45 -2.31
C ASN A 47 3.01 -22.18 -2.47
N GLY A 48 2.98 -21.29 -1.46
CA GLY A 48 3.63 -19.98 -1.50
C GLY A 48 2.76 -18.87 -2.06
N ALA A 49 1.63 -19.17 -2.69
CA ALA A 49 0.69 -18.17 -3.19
C ALA A 49 -0.27 -17.70 -2.10
N TYR A 50 -0.52 -16.40 -2.08
CA TYR A 50 -1.45 -15.73 -1.20
C TYR A 50 -2.25 -14.70 -1.98
N ILE A 51 -3.51 -14.59 -1.67
CA ILE A 51 -4.38 -13.53 -2.14
C ILE A 51 -5.19 -12.95 -0.97
N GLY A 52 -5.25 -11.64 -0.89
CA GLY A 52 -5.98 -10.96 0.17
C GLY A 52 -6.49 -9.60 -0.23
N GLY A 53 -7.15 -8.96 0.70
CA GLY A 53 -7.58 -7.58 0.61
C GLY A 53 -7.23 -6.84 1.88
N GLY A 54 -6.98 -5.56 1.76
CA GLY A 54 -6.57 -4.73 2.87
C GLY A 54 -7.07 -3.30 2.78
N ALA A 55 -6.98 -2.65 3.91
CA ALA A 55 -7.25 -1.23 4.06
C ALA A 55 -6.34 -0.64 5.11
N GLY A 56 -6.25 0.68 5.13
CA GLY A 56 -5.44 1.36 6.13
C GLY A 56 -5.65 2.85 6.16
N PHE A 57 -4.73 3.52 6.78
CA PHE A 57 -4.63 4.98 6.77
C PHE A 57 -3.16 5.38 6.71
N SER A 58 -2.90 6.48 6.05
CA SER A 58 -1.57 7.05 5.89
C SER A 58 -1.62 8.55 6.12
N ALA A 59 -0.77 9.04 6.99
CA ALA A 59 -0.61 10.46 7.23
C ALA A 59 0.49 11.01 6.32
N MET A 60 0.15 12.02 5.54
CA MET A 60 1.10 12.76 4.71
C MET A 60 1.69 13.91 5.54
N PHE A 61 3.00 14.09 5.46
CA PHE A 61 3.69 15.14 6.24
C PHE A 61 3.30 16.58 5.84
N LEU A 62 2.66 16.76 4.68
CA LEU A 62 2.17 18.05 4.18
C LEU A 62 0.64 18.24 4.36
N ASP A 63 0.08 17.84 5.52
CA ASP A 63 -1.32 18.07 5.90
C ASP A 63 -2.37 17.28 5.08
N GLY A 64 -2.19 15.98 4.96
CA GLY A 64 -3.18 15.12 4.33
C GLY A 64 -3.33 13.77 5.04
N LEU A 65 -4.51 13.16 4.88
CA LEU A 65 -4.80 11.79 5.26
C LEU A 65 -5.18 11.01 4.01
N ALA A 66 -4.58 9.84 3.83
CA ALA A 66 -4.93 8.92 2.75
C ALA A 66 -5.49 7.63 3.34
N ILE A 67 -6.54 7.11 2.74
CA ILE A 67 -7.17 5.85 3.12
C ILE A 67 -7.10 4.90 1.91
N PRO A 68 -6.08 4.03 1.86
CA PRO A 68 -5.99 3.02 0.83
C PRO A 68 -6.90 1.82 1.12
N VAL A 69 -7.54 1.30 0.06
CA VAL A 69 -8.21 0.00 0.03
C VAL A 69 -7.67 -0.76 -1.15
N PHE A 70 -7.13 -1.94 -0.93
CA PHE A 70 -6.39 -2.67 -1.96
C PHE A 70 -6.62 -4.18 -1.91
N VAL A 71 -6.36 -4.82 -3.04
CA VAL A 71 -6.16 -6.27 -3.15
C VAL A 71 -4.66 -6.53 -3.20
N ASP A 72 -4.23 -7.58 -2.53
CA ASP A 72 -2.84 -7.99 -2.37
C ASP A 72 -2.67 -9.41 -2.88
N ALA A 73 -1.79 -9.60 -3.85
CA ALA A 73 -1.38 -10.90 -4.34
C ALA A 73 0.12 -11.07 -4.07
N LYS A 74 0.49 -12.14 -3.38
CA LYS A 74 1.86 -12.43 -2.99
C LYS A 74 2.25 -13.86 -3.38
N TYR A 75 3.49 -14.04 -3.79
CA TYR A 75 4.07 -15.34 -4.08
C TYR A 75 5.44 -15.49 -3.42
N ASN A 76 5.55 -16.42 -2.49
CA ASN A 76 6.79 -16.80 -1.86
C ASN A 76 7.53 -17.82 -2.74
N VAL A 77 8.77 -17.52 -3.07
CA VAL A 77 9.58 -18.29 -4.03
C VAL A 77 10.17 -19.54 -3.40
N LEU A 78 10.50 -19.48 -2.10
CA LEU A 78 11.20 -20.54 -1.40
C LEU A 78 10.50 -20.88 -0.07
N ASP A 79 10.39 -22.18 0.21
CA ASP A 79 9.90 -22.70 1.50
C ASP A 79 11.04 -22.77 2.52
N TRP A 80 11.54 -21.62 2.92
CA TRP A 80 12.60 -21.48 3.90
C TRP A 80 12.14 -20.66 5.11
N LYS A 81 12.89 -20.73 6.22
CA LYS A 81 12.62 -19.88 7.41
C LYS A 81 12.64 -18.38 7.07
N VAL A 82 13.49 -18.00 6.15
CA VAL A 82 13.52 -16.69 5.51
C VAL A 82 13.07 -16.90 4.08
N SER A 83 11.82 -16.58 3.80
CA SER A 83 11.21 -16.85 2.50
C SER A 83 11.10 -15.57 1.69
N PRO A 84 11.88 -15.42 0.61
CA PRO A 84 11.72 -14.28 -0.29
C PRO A 84 10.41 -14.38 -1.06
N PHE A 85 9.80 -13.24 -1.31
CA PHE A 85 8.55 -13.15 -2.07
C PHE A 85 8.55 -11.98 -3.04
N VAL A 86 7.67 -12.09 -4.02
CA VAL A 86 7.23 -10.99 -4.86
C VAL A 86 5.75 -10.73 -4.58
N ASP A 87 5.33 -9.48 -4.62
CA ASP A 87 3.93 -9.12 -4.43
C ASP A 87 3.49 -8.01 -5.38
N PHE A 88 2.18 -7.93 -5.51
CA PHE A 88 1.53 -6.86 -6.26
C PHE A 88 0.28 -6.42 -5.51
N ARG A 89 0.21 -5.15 -5.18
CA ARG A 89 -0.96 -4.51 -4.58
C ARG A 89 -1.61 -3.57 -5.60
N MET A 90 -2.92 -3.65 -5.69
CA MET A 90 -3.70 -2.74 -6.52
C MET A 90 -4.97 -2.32 -5.78
N GLY A 91 -5.37 -1.08 -5.96
CA GLY A 91 -6.56 -0.60 -5.27
C GLY A 91 -6.88 0.86 -5.53
N LEU A 92 -7.62 1.42 -4.62
CA LEU A 92 -8.04 2.81 -4.62
C LEU A 92 -7.58 3.48 -3.32
N GLU A 93 -7.18 4.71 -3.43
CA GLU A 93 -6.79 5.55 -2.31
C GLU A 93 -7.65 6.80 -2.29
N ALA A 94 -8.34 7.03 -1.17
CA ALA A 94 -9.04 8.28 -0.93
C ALA A 94 -8.11 9.26 -0.21
N ILE A 95 -7.92 10.44 -0.78
CA ILE A 95 -7.05 11.49 -0.25
C ILE A 95 -7.92 12.59 0.32
N LEU A 96 -7.70 12.90 1.60
CA LEU A 96 -8.39 13.96 2.34
C LEU A 96 -7.35 15.00 2.77
N SER A 97 -7.54 16.26 2.41
CA SER A 97 -6.69 17.36 2.85
C SER A 97 -7.47 18.33 3.74
N LYS A 98 -6.85 18.80 4.82
CA LYS A 98 -7.47 19.72 5.79
C LYS A 98 -7.48 21.19 5.36
N HIS A 99 -6.53 21.61 4.52
CA HIS A 99 -6.31 23.03 4.20
C HIS A 99 -6.90 23.49 2.87
N ILE A 100 -7.23 22.56 2.00
CA ILE A 100 -7.92 22.84 0.75
C ILE A 100 -9.07 21.84 0.72
N GLU A 101 -10.27 22.24 0.38
CA GLU A 101 -11.39 21.33 0.14
C GLU A 101 -11.04 20.41 -1.06
N TYR A 102 -10.05 19.55 -0.84
CA TYR A 102 -9.53 18.65 -1.81
C TYR A 102 -9.88 17.24 -1.38
N SER A 103 -10.82 16.68 -2.07
CA SER A 103 -11.11 15.26 -1.96
C SER A 103 -10.84 14.63 -3.33
N GLY A 104 -9.90 13.71 -3.36
CA GLY A 104 -9.50 13.01 -4.57
C GLY A 104 -9.51 11.52 -4.36
N MET A 105 -9.78 10.77 -5.44
CA MET A 105 -9.54 9.33 -5.50
C MET A 105 -8.41 9.05 -6.47
N ALA A 106 -7.46 8.24 -6.03
CA ALA A 106 -6.36 7.77 -6.85
C ALA A 106 -6.43 6.24 -7.02
N PHE A 107 -6.03 5.77 -8.19
CA PHE A 107 -5.75 4.35 -8.41
C PHE A 107 -4.33 4.07 -7.93
N LEU A 108 -4.20 3.06 -7.08
CA LEU A 108 -2.95 2.62 -6.49
C LEU A 108 -2.50 1.31 -7.14
N ALA A 109 -1.24 1.28 -7.58
CA ALA A 109 -0.58 0.07 -8.03
C ALA A 109 0.83 0.02 -7.41
N SER A 110 1.15 -1.08 -6.74
CA SER A 110 2.42 -1.20 -6.02
C SER A 110 3.00 -2.60 -6.14
N PRO A 111 3.85 -2.83 -7.15
CA PRO A 111 4.71 -4.00 -7.17
C PRO A 111 5.75 -3.92 -6.04
N GLY A 112 6.11 -5.07 -5.49
CA GLY A 112 7.08 -5.14 -4.41
C GLY A 112 7.79 -6.47 -4.33
N ILE A 113 8.85 -6.46 -3.54
CA ILE A 113 9.62 -7.63 -3.16
C ILE A 113 9.87 -7.58 -1.65
N GLY A 114 10.06 -8.71 -1.06
CA GLY A 114 10.35 -8.75 0.37
C GLY A 114 10.75 -10.12 0.86
N VAL A 115 10.82 -10.23 2.17
CA VAL A 115 11.14 -11.47 2.87
C VAL A 115 10.18 -11.69 4.03
N ASP A 116 9.70 -12.91 4.13
CA ASP A 116 8.96 -13.39 5.30
C ASP A 116 9.90 -14.12 6.24
N MET A 117 9.91 -13.72 7.50
CA MET A 117 10.72 -14.28 8.58
C MET A 117 9.79 -14.79 9.70
N GLY A 118 9.07 -15.87 9.43
CA GLY A 118 8.03 -16.36 10.33
C GLY A 118 6.86 -15.38 10.48
N ARG A 119 6.73 -14.76 11.64
CA ARG A 119 5.68 -13.77 11.91
C ARG A 119 5.99 -12.36 11.41
N PHE A 120 7.21 -12.11 10.98
CA PHE A 120 7.63 -10.80 10.51
C PHE A 120 7.81 -10.78 9.01
N THR A 121 7.43 -9.68 8.39
CA THR A 121 7.61 -9.43 6.96
C THR A 121 8.25 -8.07 6.76
N VAL A 122 9.27 -8.03 5.93
CA VAL A 122 9.88 -6.79 5.43
C VAL A 122 9.66 -6.71 3.92
N ARG A 123 9.14 -5.60 3.45
CA ARG A 123 8.81 -5.37 2.06
C ARG A 123 9.40 -4.06 1.57
N ALA A 124 9.94 -4.05 0.38
CA ALA A 124 10.26 -2.85 -0.39
C ALA A 124 9.43 -2.87 -1.68
N GLY A 125 8.79 -1.75 -2.00
CA GLY A 125 7.92 -1.66 -3.16
C GLY A 125 8.05 -0.32 -3.87
N TYR A 126 7.53 -0.28 -5.08
CA TYR A 126 7.38 0.92 -5.86
C TYR A 126 5.90 1.20 -6.02
N GLN A 127 5.45 2.36 -5.58
CA GLN A 127 4.05 2.76 -5.62
C GLN A 127 3.83 3.76 -6.74
N CYS A 128 2.83 3.51 -7.55
CA CYS A 128 2.32 4.42 -8.56
C CYS A 128 0.89 4.77 -8.22
N ASP A 129 0.64 6.03 -7.96
CA ASP A 129 -0.70 6.56 -7.74
C ASP A 129 -1.08 7.44 -8.94
N ALA A 130 -2.21 7.15 -9.55
CA ALA A 130 -2.78 7.92 -10.63
C ALA A 130 -4.20 8.35 -10.24
N GLY A 131 -4.41 9.64 -10.12
CA GLY A 131 -5.69 10.16 -9.67
C GLY A 131 -6.18 11.37 -10.45
N LYS A 132 -7.46 11.64 -10.25
CA LYS A 132 -8.11 12.87 -10.69
C LYS A 132 -8.55 13.63 -9.44
N ALA A 133 -8.18 14.88 -9.38
CA ALA A 133 -8.58 15.77 -8.33
C ALA A 133 -9.51 16.84 -8.89
N SER A 134 -10.58 17.10 -8.16
CA SER A 134 -11.44 18.25 -8.40
C SER A 134 -10.98 19.38 -7.48
N VAL A 135 -10.50 20.47 -8.06
CA VAL A 135 -10.15 21.69 -7.33
C VAL A 135 -11.28 22.67 -7.55
N SER A 136 -11.99 23.03 -6.51
CA SER A 136 -12.96 24.13 -6.55
C SER A 136 -12.26 25.42 -6.14
N PHE A 137 -12.08 26.34 -7.10
CA PHE A 137 -11.69 27.70 -6.81
C PHE A 137 -12.96 28.53 -6.58
N SER A 138 -13.16 28.97 -5.35
CA SER A 138 -14.16 29.98 -5.03
C SER A 138 -13.53 31.36 -5.22
N ASP A 139 -13.61 31.90 -6.42
CA ASP A 139 -13.38 33.31 -6.64
C ASP A 139 -14.68 34.05 -6.32
N GLY A 140 -14.64 34.92 -5.33
CA GLY A 140 -15.81 35.59 -4.72
C GLY A 140 -16.61 36.51 -5.65
N PHE A 141 -16.48 36.46 -6.98
CA PHE A 141 -17.17 37.35 -7.88
C PHE A 141 -17.93 36.74 -9.08
N ASN A 142 -17.63 35.52 -9.52
CA ASN A 142 -18.43 34.87 -10.59
C ASN A 142 -18.09 33.38 -10.69
N GLY A 143 -18.95 32.53 -10.16
CA GLY A 143 -19.06 31.13 -10.60
C GLY A 143 -17.94 30.20 -10.10
N THR A 144 -18.35 29.07 -9.56
CA THR A 144 -17.47 27.95 -9.19
C THR A 144 -16.91 27.31 -10.45
N GLU A 145 -15.65 27.52 -10.79
CA GLU A 145 -14.98 26.76 -11.85
C GLU A 145 -14.43 25.45 -11.27
N TYR A 146 -14.90 24.33 -11.81
CA TYR A 146 -14.41 22.99 -11.48
C TYR A 146 -13.22 22.66 -12.40
N GLY A 147 -12.01 22.77 -11.88
CA GLY A 147 -10.80 22.31 -12.54
C GLY A 147 -10.55 20.81 -12.25
N ARG A 148 -10.45 19.98 -13.28
CA ARG A 148 -9.98 18.59 -13.12
C ARG A 148 -8.48 18.54 -13.36
N MET A 149 -7.71 18.28 -12.32
CA MET A 149 -6.28 18.00 -12.45
C MET A 149 -6.02 16.49 -12.42
N ARG A 150 -5.23 16.01 -13.38
CA ARG A 150 -4.67 14.65 -13.34
C ARG A 150 -3.31 14.72 -12.67
N PHE A 151 -3.09 13.87 -11.70
CA PHE A 151 -1.78 13.75 -11.05
C PHE A 151 -1.30 12.31 -11.11
N LYS A 152 0.02 12.16 -11.17
CA LYS A 152 0.70 10.88 -11.02
C LYS A 152 1.77 11.05 -9.96
N PHE A 153 1.73 10.21 -8.94
CA PHE A 153 2.75 10.16 -7.92
C PHE A 153 3.52 8.85 -8.02
N HIS A 154 4.79 8.95 -7.78
CA HIS A 154 5.69 7.81 -7.71
C HIS A 154 6.40 7.86 -6.36
N ALA A 155 6.41 6.74 -5.65
CA ALA A 155 7.04 6.63 -4.35
C ALA A 155 7.72 5.27 -4.18
N ILE A 156 8.81 5.27 -3.43
CA ILE A 156 9.40 4.04 -2.89
C ILE A 156 8.74 3.78 -1.54
N THR A 157 8.24 2.58 -1.34
CA THR A 157 7.60 2.17 -0.11
C THR A 157 8.42 1.14 0.62
N VAL A 158 8.53 1.29 1.93
CA VAL A 158 9.11 0.29 2.82
C VAL A 158 8.05 -0.08 3.84
N SER A 159 7.82 -1.37 4.03
CA SER A 159 6.80 -1.88 4.95
C SER A 159 7.41 -2.91 5.89
N PHE A 160 7.00 -2.83 7.13
CA PHE A 160 7.27 -3.82 8.15
C PHE A 160 5.95 -4.36 8.69
N ALA A 161 5.74 -5.66 8.60
CA ALA A 161 4.47 -6.28 8.99
C ALA A 161 4.66 -7.39 10.02
N VAL A 162 3.62 -7.57 10.83
CA VAL A 162 3.44 -8.71 11.71
C VAL A 162 2.27 -9.54 11.19
N ASN A 163 2.53 -10.83 10.94
CA ASN A 163 1.57 -11.78 10.43
C ASN A 163 0.95 -12.60 11.58
N PHE A 164 -0.32 -12.93 11.40
CA PHE A 164 -1.08 -13.77 12.32
C PHE A 164 -2.09 -14.65 11.60
#